data_15f2142de4149b04d9b58a6249469ebd
#
_entry.id   15f2142de4149b04d9b58a6249469ebd
#
_cell.length_a   1.000
_cell.length_b   1.000
_cell.length_c   1.000
_cell.angle_alpha   90.00
_cell.angle_beta   90.00
_cell.angle_gamma   90.00
#
_symmetry.space_group_name_H-M   'P 1'
#
loop_
_entity.id
_entity.type
_entity.pdbx_description
1 polymer ?
#
loop_
_entity_poly.entity_id
_entity_poly.type
_entity_poly.pdbx_seq_one_letter_code
_entity_poly.pdbx_strand_id
1 'polypeptide(L)'
;MAKSLSDRVAARGSRATLAAVVVLAGLAGLAAPPAHAAGAQVKIANFTFDPPTLTVKAGTTVTWVNADDIPHLVTDKDGKFHSSALDTNDKFSQTLSTAGTVEYFCAIHPKMTGKIVVTP
;
A
#
# COMPACT_ATOMS: atom_id res chain seq x y z
N MET A 1 -75.48 10.65 -17.71
CA MET A 1 -74.89 10.64 -17.58
C MET A 1 -73.74 10.88 -17.48
N ALA A 2 -73.22 11.08 -17.37
CA ALA A 2 -72.16 11.35 -17.30
C ALA A 2 -71.07 11.06 -17.01
N LYS A 3 -70.60 11.20 -16.98
CA LYS A 3 -69.67 10.94 -16.69
C LYS A 3 -68.47 10.97 -16.83
N SER A 4 -68.12 10.94 -16.93
CA SER A 4 -67.09 10.93 -17.14
C SER A 4 -66.09 11.41 -16.84
N LEU A 5 -65.84 11.77 -16.79
CA LEU A 5 -64.91 12.29 -16.55
C LEU A 5 -63.85 11.99 -16.02
N SER A 6 -63.81 11.78 -15.74
CA SER A 6 -62.90 11.48 -15.22
C SER A 6 -61.81 11.23 -15.60
N ASP A 7 -61.62 10.98 -15.78
CA ASP A 7 -60.63 10.60 -16.20
C ASP A 7 -59.64 11.20 -16.34
N ARG A 8 -59.50 11.59 -16.70
CA ARG A 8 -58.58 12.10 -16.89
C ARG A 8 -57.66 12.28 -16.23
N VAL A 9 -57.52 12.44 -15.82
CA VAL A 9 -56.77 12.79 -15.09
C VAL A 9 -55.64 12.25 -15.04
N ALA A 10 -55.49 11.78 -14.98
CA ALA A 10 -54.52 11.29 -14.90
C ALA A 10 -53.38 11.60 -15.18
N ALA A 11 -53.03 11.52 -15.33
CA ALA A 11 -52.03 11.68 -15.71
C ALA A 11 -51.07 12.11 -15.36
N ARG A 12 -50.75 12.28 -15.38
CA ARG A 12 -49.91 12.70 -15.19
C ARG A 12 -48.91 12.60 -14.64
N GLY A 13 -48.56 12.63 -14.27
CA GLY A 13 -47.69 12.68 -13.78
C GLY A 13 -46.52 12.42 -13.80
N SER A 14 -46.22 12.18 -13.82
CA SER A 14 -45.24 11.87 -13.85
C SER A 14 -44.13 12.12 -13.97
N ARG A 15 -43.68 12.18 -14.05
CA ARG A 15 -42.67 12.30 -14.21
C ARG A 15 -41.69 12.41 -13.68
N ALA A 16 -41.35 12.44 -13.34
CA ALA A 16 -40.44 12.59 -12.88
C ALA A 16 -39.33 12.45 -12.79
N THR A 17 -38.97 12.26 -12.77
CA THR A 17 -38.07 12.12 -12.73
C THR A 17 -36.98 12.22 -12.50
N LEU A 18 -36.59 12.33 -12.32
CA LEU A 18 -35.71 12.43 -12.05
C LEU A 18 -34.60 12.21 -11.81
N ALA A 19 -34.39 12.06 -11.66
CA ALA A 19 -33.52 11.88 -11.43
C ALA A 19 -32.36 11.87 -11.43
N ALA A 20 -32.12 11.72 -11.42
CA ALA A 20 -31.12 11.68 -11.59
C ALA A 20 -30.13 12.01 -11.15
N VAL A 21 -29.90 12.22 -11.15
CA VAL A 21 -29.04 12.65 -10.86
C VAL A 21 -28.08 12.42 -10.33
N VAL A 22 -28.05 12.27 -9.85
CA VAL A 22 -27.34 12.13 -9.26
C VAL A 22 -26.25 11.74 -9.37
N VAL A 23 -26.15 11.34 -9.44
CA VAL A 23 -25.27 10.93 -9.62
C VAL A 23 -24.14 11.28 -9.56
N LEU A 24 -23.94 11.60 -9.89
CA LEU A 24 -22.95 11.97 -9.96
C LEU A 24 -22.21 12.07 -9.12
N ALA A 25 -22.41 12.18 -8.73
CA ALA A 25 -21.92 12.56 -7.88
C ALA A 25 -20.86 11.96 -7.49
N GLY A 26 -21.05 11.34 -7.29
CA GLY A 26 -20.19 10.83 -6.90
C GLY A 26 -18.96 10.74 -7.26
N LEU A 27 -18.89 10.52 -7.70
CA LEU A 27 -17.83 10.38 -8.18
C LEU A 27 -16.89 11.02 -7.75
N ALA A 28 -17.07 11.54 -7.59
CA ALA A 28 -16.23 12.30 -7.36
C ALA A 28 -15.36 11.93 -6.43
N GLY A 29 -15.29 11.82 -5.93
CA GLY A 29 -14.58 11.66 -5.08
C GLY A 29 -13.65 10.83 -4.92
N LEU A 30 -13.52 10.40 -5.36
CA LEU A 30 -12.76 9.57 -5.27
C LEU A 30 -11.50 9.79 -5.34
N ALA A 31 -10.99 10.25 -4.81
CA ALA A 31 -9.66 10.48 -4.85
C ALA A 31 -8.90 9.26 -4.74
N ALA A 32 -7.87 9.18 -5.40
CA ALA A 32 -6.99 8.07 -5.27
C ALA A 32 -6.32 8.12 -3.92
N PRO A 33 -6.08 7.00 -3.31
CA PRO A 33 -5.29 6.97 -2.11
C PRO A 33 -3.87 7.40 -2.42
N PRO A 34 -3.17 7.93 -1.45
CA PRO A 34 -1.78 8.32 -1.64
C PRO A 34 -0.96 7.12 -2.04
N ALA A 35 -0.22 7.28 -3.11
CA ALA A 35 0.60 6.19 -3.59
C ALA A 35 1.67 5.79 -2.58
N HIS A 36 2.15 6.75 -1.81
CA HIS A 36 3.19 6.44 -0.84
C HIS A 36 2.72 5.53 0.28
N ALA A 37 1.41 5.34 0.41
CA ALA A 37 0.91 4.41 1.40
C ALA A 37 1.18 2.98 0.97
N ALA A 38 1.43 2.76 -0.29
CA ALA A 38 1.78 1.44 -0.74
C ALA A 38 3.15 1.08 -0.20
N GLY A 39 3.32 -0.13 0.19
CA GLY A 39 4.58 -0.58 0.70
C GLY A 39 5.60 -0.75 -0.39
N ALA A 40 6.85 -0.68 -0.02
CA ALA A 40 7.97 -1.02 -0.86
C ALA A 40 8.47 -2.39 -0.44
N GLN A 41 9.13 -3.09 -1.33
CA GLN A 41 9.54 -4.45 -1.05
C GLN A 41 11.00 -4.67 -1.40
N VAL A 42 11.68 -5.44 -0.55
CA VAL A 42 13.02 -5.93 -0.78
C VAL A 42 12.95 -7.45 -0.78
N LYS A 43 13.48 -8.04 -1.83
CA LYS A 43 13.54 -9.49 -1.94
C LYS A 43 14.91 -9.98 -1.44
N ILE A 44 14.91 -11.03 -0.68
CA ILE A 44 16.14 -11.66 -0.22
C ILE A 44 16.32 -12.93 -1.05
N ALA A 45 17.36 -12.98 -1.85
CA ALA A 45 17.63 -14.12 -2.71
C ALA A 45 19.11 -14.22 -2.99
N ASN A 46 19.64 -15.43 -3.00
CA ASN A 46 21.05 -15.68 -3.28
C ASN A 46 21.97 -14.88 -2.37
N PHE A 47 21.65 -14.84 -1.09
CA PHE A 47 22.42 -14.10 -0.09
C PHE A 47 22.55 -12.62 -0.44
N THR A 48 21.52 -12.03 -1.02
CA THR A 48 21.54 -10.65 -1.47
C THR A 48 20.20 -10.00 -1.14
N PHE A 49 20.24 -8.72 -0.78
CA PHE A 49 19.04 -7.90 -0.70
C PHE A 49 18.83 -7.24 -2.06
N ASP A 50 17.64 -7.38 -2.63
CA ASP A 50 17.33 -6.88 -3.96
C ASP A 50 16.06 -6.00 -3.92
N PRO A 51 16.16 -4.73 -4.23
CA PRO A 51 17.35 -4.02 -4.69
C PRO A 51 18.30 -3.75 -3.52
N PRO A 52 19.59 -3.63 -3.80
CA PRO A 52 20.56 -3.35 -2.75
C PRO A 52 20.42 -1.94 -2.18
N THR A 53 19.88 -1.03 -2.95
CA THR A 53 19.56 0.32 -2.50
C THR A 53 18.13 0.63 -2.94
N LEU A 54 17.31 1.03 -2.00
CA LEU A 54 15.91 1.36 -2.24
C LEU A 54 15.67 2.78 -1.76
N THR A 55 14.97 3.58 -2.55
CA THR A 55 14.60 4.94 -2.16
C THR A 55 13.10 5.00 -1.91
N VAL A 56 12.73 5.51 -0.75
CA VAL A 56 11.32 5.62 -0.36
C VAL A 56 11.08 6.94 0.34
N LYS A 57 9.84 7.35 0.43
CA LYS A 57 9.47 8.54 1.19
C LYS A 57 9.30 8.19 2.66
N ALA A 58 9.53 9.17 3.52
CA ALA A 58 9.30 9.01 4.95
C ALA A 58 7.86 8.58 5.19
N GLY A 59 7.68 7.61 6.04
CA GLY A 59 6.37 7.04 6.34
C GLY A 59 6.06 5.78 5.54
N THR A 60 6.92 5.39 4.64
CA THR A 60 6.74 4.17 3.85
C THR A 60 7.03 2.94 4.70
N THR A 61 6.20 1.93 4.54
CA THR A 61 6.45 0.62 5.14
C THR A 61 7.19 -0.23 4.13
N VAL A 62 8.37 -0.70 4.51
CA VAL A 62 9.19 -1.57 3.67
C VAL A 62 9.02 -3.00 4.17
N THR A 63 8.83 -3.91 3.24
CA THR A 63 8.68 -5.33 3.54
C THR A 63 9.80 -6.12 2.90
N TRP A 64 10.50 -6.91 3.70
CA TRP A 64 11.51 -7.85 3.22
C TRP A 64 10.88 -9.23 3.12
N VAL A 65 11.13 -9.93 2.03
CA VAL A 65 10.63 -11.28 1.81
C VAL A 65 11.81 -12.19 1.54
N ASN A 66 11.93 -13.24 2.33
CA ASN A 66 13.00 -14.20 2.12
C ASN A 66 12.59 -15.22 1.06
N ALA A 67 13.28 -15.19 -0.08
CA ALA A 67 13.04 -16.13 -1.16
C ALA A 67 14.13 -17.21 -1.23
N ASP A 68 15.10 -17.19 -0.32
CA ASP A 68 16.10 -18.24 -0.24
C ASP A 68 15.57 -19.43 0.53
N ASP A 69 16.26 -20.53 0.41
CA ASP A 69 15.90 -21.75 1.14
C ASP A 69 16.65 -21.88 2.47
N ILE A 70 17.27 -20.81 2.91
CA ILE A 70 17.92 -20.74 4.22
C ILE A 70 17.46 -19.48 4.93
N PRO A 71 17.57 -19.45 6.26
CA PRO A 71 17.13 -18.29 7.03
C PRO A 71 18.01 -17.06 6.83
N HIS A 72 17.40 -15.90 6.90
CA HIS A 72 18.08 -14.62 6.90
C HIS A 72 17.45 -13.72 7.97
N LEU A 73 18.19 -12.70 8.39
CA LEU A 73 17.68 -11.69 9.30
C LEU A 73 17.91 -10.33 8.68
N VAL A 74 17.05 -9.37 9.07
CA VAL A 74 17.20 -7.98 8.68
C VAL A 74 17.54 -7.22 9.96
N THR A 75 18.71 -6.61 10.00
CA THR A 75 19.17 -5.92 11.19
C THR A 75 19.66 -4.52 10.82
N ASP A 76 19.06 -3.51 11.43
CA ASP A 76 19.50 -2.13 11.22
C ASP A 76 20.88 -1.95 11.87
N LYS A 77 21.76 -1.31 11.13
CA LYS A 77 23.13 -1.12 11.59
C LYS A 77 23.19 -0.28 12.86
N ASP A 78 22.26 0.65 13.03
CA ASP A 78 22.18 1.50 14.21
C ASP A 78 21.32 0.90 15.32
N GLY A 79 20.81 -0.31 15.12
CA GLY A 79 20.08 -1.01 16.14
C GLY A 79 18.65 -0.56 16.34
N LYS A 80 18.08 0.19 15.43
CA LYS A 80 16.71 0.69 15.58
C LYS A 80 15.66 -0.37 15.34
N PHE A 81 15.98 -1.39 14.57
CA PHE A 81 15.06 -2.50 14.35
C PHE A 81 15.82 -3.76 13.97
N HIS A 82 15.19 -4.88 14.16
CA HIS A 82 15.72 -6.15 13.69
C HIS A 82 14.57 -7.13 13.56
N SER A 83 14.70 -8.03 12.60
CA SER A 83 13.73 -9.09 12.43
C SER A 83 14.13 -10.30 13.27
N SER A 84 13.19 -11.22 13.43
CA SER A 84 13.52 -12.57 13.82
C SER A 84 14.11 -13.26 12.59
N ALA A 85 14.52 -14.51 12.73
CA ALA A 85 14.99 -15.28 11.60
C ALA A 85 13.82 -15.49 10.63
N LEU A 86 14.05 -15.15 9.38
CA LEU A 86 13.06 -15.33 8.33
C LEU A 86 13.38 -16.61 7.56
N ASP A 87 12.49 -17.57 7.66
CA ASP A 87 12.58 -18.77 6.85
C ASP A 87 12.06 -18.50 5.45
N THR A 88 12.12 -19.48 4.58
CA THR A 88 11.65 -19.30 3.22
C THR A 88 10.20 -18.81 3.19
N ASN A 89 9.98 -17.73 2.44
CA ASN A 89 8.70 -17.06 2.28
C ASN A 89 8.24 -16.23 3.48
N ASP A 90 9.02 -16.18 4.54
CA ASP A 90 8.69 -15.30 5.66
C ASP A 90 8.95 -13.85 5.31
N LYS A 91 8.25 -12.96 5.98
CA LYS A 91 8.32 -11.53 5.73
C LYS A 91 8.58 -10.77 7.02
N PHE A 92 9.20 -9.61 6.85
CA PHE A 92 9.37 -8.65 7.93
C PHE A 92 9.07 -7.27 7.37
N SER A 93 8.32 -6.48 8.10
CA SER A 93 7.97 -5.12 7.67
C SER A 93 8.40 -4.10 8.72
N GLN A 94 8.85 -2.97 8.25
CA GLN A 94 9.24 -1.85 9.10
C GLN A 94 8.83 -0.55 8.44
N THR A 95 8.17 0.31 9.18
CA THR A 95 7.82 1.65 8.71
C THR A 95 8.99 2.58 9.00
N LEU A 96 9.44 3.30 7.99
CA LEU A 96 10.57 4.21 8.10
C LEU A 96 10.05 5.64 8.09
N SER A 97 9.96 6.25 9.25
CA SER A 97 9.33 7.56 9.41
C SER A 97 10.29 8.72 9.34
N THR A 98 11.58 8.49 9.48
CA THR A 98 12.57 9.55 9.57
C THR A 98 13.41 9.58 8.30
N ALA A 99 13.53 10.76 7.70
CA ALA A 99 14.37 10.93 6.51
C ALA A 99 15.83 10.65 6.87
N GLY A 100 16.56 10.08 5.92
CA GLY A 100 17.95 9.73 6.10
C GLY A 100 18.25 8.41 5.46
N THR A 101 19.47 7.95 5.65
CA THR A 101 19.91 6.68 5.09
C THR A 101 19.89 5.61 6.17
N VAL A 102 19.26 4.49 5.85
CA VAL A 102 19.20 3.33 6.74
C VAL A 102 20.07 2.25 6.12
N GLU A 103 21.10 1.85 6.83
CA GLU A 103 21.93 0.73 6.41
C GLU A 103 21.58 -0.48 7.25
N TYR A 104 21.50 -1.62 6.61
CA TYR A 104 21.12 -2.85 7.30
C TYR A 104 21.91 -4.04 6.75
N PHE A 105 21.88 -5.13 7.46
CA PHE A 105 22.63 -6.33 7.11
C PHE A 105 21.92 -7.57 7.64
N CYS A 106 22.38 -8.71 7.24
CA CYS A 106 21.91 -9.98 7.78
C CYS A 106 22.82 -10.39 8.94
N ALA A 107 22.26 -10.58 10.12
CA ALA A 107 23.07 -10.85 11.33
C ALA A 107 23.83 -12.17 11.24
N ILE A 108 23.37 -13.12 10.45
CA ILE A 108 24.08 -14.41 10.33
C ILE A 108 24.93 -14.47 9.05
N HIS A 109 24.85 -13.47 8.21
CA HIS A 109 25.67 -13.33 7.01
C HIS A 109 26.12 -11.88 6.91
N PRO A 110 27.05 -11.41 7.75
CA PRO A 110 27.31 -9.98 7.90
C PRO A 110 27.76 -9.23 6.65
N LYS A 111 28.24 -9.92 5.65
CA LYS A 111 28.63 -9.27 4.40
C LYS A 111 27.42 -8.99 3.50
N MET A 112 26.29 -9.54 3.83
CA MET A 112 25.05 -9.33 3.11
C MET A 112 24.41 -8.04 3.62
N THR A 113 24.52 -6.97 2.84
CA THR A 113 24.12 -5.63 3.26
C THR A 113 23.15 -5.00 2.31
N GLY A 114 22.38 -4.03 2.81
CA GLY A 114 21.46 -3.25 2.01
C GLY A 114 21.35 -1.85 2.54
N LYS A 115 20.66 -1.00 1.79
CA LYS A 115 20.53 0.41 2.13
C LYS A 115 19.16 0.91 1.69
N ILE A 116 18.55 1.74 2.52
CA ILE A 116 17.33 2.43 2.15
C ILE A 116 17.55 3.91 2.34
N VAL A 117 17.28 4.68 1.28
CA VAL A 117 17.33 6.13 1.35
C VAL A 117 15.89 6.60 1.57
N VAL A 118 15.67 7.23 2.72
CA VAL A 118 14.35 7.74 3.09
C VAL A 118 14.34 9.24 2.82
N THR A 119 13.51 9.67 1.90
CA THR A 119 13.39 11.08 1.54
C THR A 119 12.29 11.75 2.37
N PRO A 120 12.41 13.08 2.57
CA PRO A 120 11.38 13.81 3.31
C PRO A 120 10.00 13.76 2.69
#